data_f4168c9e8b4196ff1500f0c303720422
#
_entry.id   f4168c9e8b4196ff1500f0c303720422
#
_cell.length_a   1.000
_cell.length_b   1.000
_cell.length_c   1.000
_cell.angle_alpha   90.00
_cell.angle_beta   90.00
_cell.angle_gamma   90.00
#
_symmetry.space_group_name_H-M   'P 1'
#
loop_
_entity.id
_entity.type
_entity.pdbx_description
1 polymer ?
#
loop_
_entity_poly.entity_id
_entity_poly.type
_entity_poly.pdbx_seq_one_letter_code
_entity_poly.pdbx_strand_id
1 'polypeptide(L)'
;IGILFAGLVVWLTQKNALNLARSTFQTIVLVSLVPALLAVLTLAFGAKDVVVSGQRAAPKFSLRSMGKPFSIFLVIVSIFTLGNSADAFLVLRAQNLGVTVLGVLVMLAVFNLIYALVSTPAGRLSDRIGRRRLIIGGWLVYSVIYFGFALARSSWQVWVLYAAYGLYYGLAYG
;
A
#
# COMPACT_ATOMS: atom_id res chain seq x y z
N ILE A 1 -8.75 2.36 8.77
CA ILE A 1 -9.91 1.90 9.57
C ILE A 1 -10.09 0.39 9.39
N GLY A 2 -10.15 -0.17 8.16
CA GLY A 2 -10.37 -1.61 7.94
C GLY A 2 -9.39 -2.55 8.65
N ILE A 3 -8.09 -2.22 8.63
CA ILE A 3 -7.05 -2.99 9.32
C ILE A 3 -7.29 -3.02 10.85
N LEU A 4 -7.73 -1.91 11.44
CA LEU A 4 -8.03 -1.83 12.87
C LEU A 4 -9.24 -2.70 13.24
N PHE A 5 -10.27 -2.72 12.38
CA PHE A 5 -11.41 -3.61 12.54
C PHE A 5 -11.01 -5.09 12.44
N ALA A 6 -10.25 -5.47 11.43
CA ALA A 6 -9.72 -6.83 11.30
C ALA A 6 -8.86 -7.20 12.51
N GLY A 7 -8.02 -6.28 12.98
CA GLY A 7 -7.20 -6.45 14.16
C GLY A 7 -8.02 -6.69 15.43
N LEU A 8 -9.11 -5.94 15.61
CA LEU A 8 -10.03 -6.13 16.73
C LEU A 8 -10.68 -7.52 16.70
N VAL A 9 -11.19 -7.96 15.54
CA VAL A 9 -11.80 -9.29 15.40
C VAL A 9 -10.78 -10.39 15.72
N VAL A 10 -9.55 -10.29 15.18
CA VAL A 10 -8.48 -11.27 15.46
C VAL A 10 -8.09 -11.24 16.93
N TRP A 11 -8.00 -10.06 17.53
CA TRP A 11 -7.67 -9.92 18.95
C TRP A 11 -8.74 -10.59 19.85
N LEU A 12 -10.00 -10.46 19.51
CA LEU A 12 -11.11 -11.07 20.25
C LEU A 12 -11.19 -12.59 20.06
N THR A 13 -10.80 -13.11 18.89
CA THR A 13 -11.01 -14.52 18.51
C THR A 13 -9.75 -15.38 18.62
N GLN A 14 -8.56 -14.85 18.27
CA GLN A 14 -7.35 -15.68 18.18
C GLN A 14 -6.02 -14.90 18.32
N LYS A 15 -5.79 -14.22 19.46
CA LYS A 15 -4.65 -13.30 19.71
C LYS A 15 -3.27 -13.82 19.29
N ASN A 16 -2.98 -15.09 19.54
CA ASN A 16 -1.61 -15.66 19.42
C ASN A 16 -1.48 -16.66 18.26
N ALA A 17 -2.45 -16.74 17.37
CA ALA A 17 -2.41 -17.68 16.26
C ALA A 17 -1.44 -17.22 15.17
N LEU A 18 -0.67 -18.16 14.62
CA LEU A 18 0.19 -17.94 13.46
C LEU A 18 -0.61 -18.00 12.15
N ASN A 19 -1.71 -18.74 12.15
CA ASN A 19 -2.59 -18.89 10.99
C ASN A 19 -3.99 -18.38 11.30
N LEU A 20 -4.62 -17.76 10.31
CA LEU A 20 -5.98 -17.26 10.42
C LEU A 20 -6.98 -18.42 10.34
N ALA A 21 -7.77 -18.62 11.40
CA ALA A 21 -8.83 -19.62 11.41
C ALA A 21 -9.93 -19.25 10.40
N ARG A 22 -10.55 -20.27 9.78
CA ARG A 22 -11.61 -20.06 8.79
C ARG A 22 -12.78 -19.26 9.35
N SER A 23 -13.19 -19.54 10.58
CA SER A 23 -14.26 -18.81 11.27
C SER A 23 -13.93 -17.34 11.47
N THR A 24 -12.69 -17.02 11.90
CA THR A 24 -12.23 -15.65 12.08
C THR A 24 -12.18 -14.91 10.74
N PHE A 25 -11.69 -15.56 9.67
CA PHE A 25 -11.70 -15.00 8.33
C PHE A 25 -13.12 -14.66 7.87
N GLN A 26 -14.07 -15.61 8.03
CA GLN A 26 -15.48 -15.39 7.68
C GLN A 26 -16.08 -14.23 8.46
N THR A 27 -15.80 -14.12 9.75
CA THR A 27 -16.26 -13.00 10.58
C THR A 27 -15.73 -11.68 10.09
N ILE A 28 -14.43 -11.58 9.76
CA ILE A 28 -13.82 -10.37 9.22
C ILE A 28 -14.50 -9.95 7.91
N VAL A 29 -14.72 -10.90 6.99
CA VAL A 29 -15.38 -10.64 5.71
C VAL A 29 -16.83 -10.16 5.92
N LEU A 30 -17.61 -10.83 6.76
CA LEU A 30 -19.01 -10.45 7.05
C LEU A 30 -19.09 -9.07 7.70
N VAL A 31 -18.25 -8.77 8.68
CA VAL A 31 -18.20 -7.46 9.32
C VAL A 31 -17.79 -6.36 8.33
N SER A 32 -16.89 -6.66 7.40
CA SER A 32 -16.44 -5.68 6.39
C SER A 32 -17.51 -5.36 5.34
N LEU A 33 -18.54 -6.20 5.18
CA LEU A 33 -19.69 -5.90 4.29
C LEU A 33 -20.49 -4.69 4.78
N VAL A 34 -20.59 -4.48 6.09
CA VAL A 34 -21.37 -3.36 6.66
C VAL A 34 -20.84 -2.00 6.17
N PRO A 35 -19.57 -1.63 6.41
CA PRO A 35 -19.05 -0.36 5.91
C PRO A 35 -19.02 -0.29 4.36
N ALA A 36 -18.82 -1.42 3.67
CA ALA A 36 -18.88 -1.46 2.22
C ALA A 36 -20.28 -1.13 1.69
N LEU A 37 -21.33 -1.73 2.24
CA LEU A 37 -22.70 -1.43 1.88
C LEU A 37 -23.08 0.02 2.22
N LEU A 38 -22.67 0.52 3.40
CA LEU A 38 -22.91 1.91 3.76
C LEU A 38 -22.25 2.89 2.78
N ALA A 39 -21.02 2.59 2.32
CA ALA A 39 -20.32 3.40 1.34
C ALA A 39 -21.07 3.41 -0.01
N VAL A 40 -21.56 2.26 -0.47
CA VAL A 40 -22.37 2.16 -1.70
C VAL A 40 -23.68 2.93 -1.57
N LEU A 41 -24.39 2.78 -0.44
CA LEU A 41 -25.66 3.47 -0.19
C LEU A 41 -25.47 4.99 -0.10
N THR A 42 -24.41 5.46 0.59
CA THR A 42 -24.10 6.89 0.66
C THR A 42 -23.75 7.47 -0.71
N LEU A 43 -23.05 6.71 -1.55
CA LEU A 43 -22.76 7.11 -2.92
C LEU A 43 -24.02 7.13 -3.78
N ALA A 44 -24.86 6.09 -3.69
CA ALA A 44 -26.07 5.96 -4.50
C ALA A 44 -27.14 7.02 -4.19
N PHE A 45 -27.29 7.35 -2.91
CA PHE A 45 -28.34 8.27 -2.47
C PHE A 45 -27.85 9.68 -2.09
N GLY A 46 -26.57 9.83 -1.72
CA GLY A 46 -25.99 11.08 -1.26
C GLY A 46 -25.18 11.85 -2.30
N ALA A 47 -24.65 11.17 -3.32
CA ALA A 47 -23.87 11.83 -4.35
C ALA A 47 -24.80 12.32 -5.47
N LYS A 48 -24.71 13.62 -5.80
CA LYS A 48 -25.35 14.20 -6.98
C LYS A 48 -24.31 14.27 -8.09
N ASP A 49 -24.65 13.74 -9.26
CA ASP A 49 -23.80 13.88 -10.44
C ASP A 49 -23.70 15.37 -10.82
N VAL A 50 -22.48 15.90 -10.80
CA VAL A 50 -22.21 17.20 -11.39
C VAL A 50 -22.07 16.99 -12.89
N VAL A 51 -23.15 17.26 -13.62
CA VAL A 51 -23.12 17.22 -15.08
C VAL A 51 -22.17 18.32 -15.56
N VAL A 52 -20.97 17.94 -15.94
CA VAL A 52 -20.02 18.84 -16.59
C VAL A 52 -20.53 19.06 -18.01
N SER A 53 -21.27 20.15 -18.22
CA SER A 53 -21.72 20.61 -19.54
C SER A 53 -20.50 21.03 -20.36
N GLY A 54 -19.99 20.13 -21.17
CA GLY A 54 -18.93 20.33 -22.14
C GLY A 54 -18.51 18.98 -22.69
N GLN A 55 -18.75 18.74 -23.96
CA GLN A 55 -18.17 17.58 -24.65
C GLN A 55 -16.65 17.76 -24.68
N ARG A 56 -15.98 17.31 -23.61
CA ARG A 56 -14.55 17.04 -23.71
C ARG A 56 -14.40 15.85 -24.61
N ALA A 57 -14.04 16.10 -25.89
CA ALA A 57 -13.61 15.03 -26.76
C ALA A 57 -12.59 14.19 -26.00
N ALA A 58 -12.85 12.89 -25.82
CA ALA A 58 -11.92 12.00 -25.15
C ALA A 58 -10.54 12.15 -25.85
N PRO A 59 -9.48 12.51 -25.13
CA PRO A 59 -8.18 12.66 -25.76
C PRO A 59 -7.82 11.34 -26.40
N LYS A 60 -7.53 11.35 -27.71
CA LYS A 60 -7.05 10.16 -28.41
C LYS A 60 -5.71 9.77 -27.80
N PHE A 61 -5.73 8.77 -26.93
CA PHE A 61 -4.54 8.28 -26.25
C PHE A 61 -3.64 7.58 -27.31
N SER A 62 -2.52 8.21 -27.65
CA SER A 62 -1.54 7.63 -28.55
C SER A 62 -0.17 7.68 -27.88
N LEU A 63 0.39 6.52 -27.56
CA LEU A 63 1.76 6.41 -27.01
C LEU A 63 2.79 7.08 -27.94
N ARG A 64 2.53 7.07 -29.26
CA ARG A 64 3.41 7.65 -30.26
C ARG A 64 3.46 9.19 -30.20
N SER A 65 2.37 9.82 -29.72
CA SER A 65 2.30 11.29 -29.58
C SER A 65 3.01 11.83 -28.32
N MET A 66 3.34 10.96 -27.36
CA MET A 66 3.96 11.37 -26.09
C MET A 66 5.50 11.49 -26.17
N GLY A 67 6.10 11.11 -27.29
CA GLY A 67 7.54 11.28 -27.55
C GLY A 67 8.44 10.24 -26.87
N LYS A 68 9.72 10.23 -27.33
CA LYS A 68 10.75 9.28 -26.82
C LYS A 68 10.99 9.32 -25.31
N PRO A 69 11.03 10.50 -24.63
CA PRO A 69 11.28 10.54 -23.18
C PRO A 69 10.22 9.80 -22.38
N PHE A 70 8.95 9.89 -22.78
CA PHE A 70 7.85 9.20 -22.11
C PHE A 70 7.92 7.68 -22.33
N SER A 71 8.26 7.24 -23.55
CA SER A 71 8.43 5.80 -23.84
C SER A 71 9.57 5.20 -23.01
N ILE A 72 10.70 5.90 -22.87
CA ILE A 72 11.81 5.47 -22.02
C ILE A 72 11.36 5.37 -20.56
N PHE A 73 10.63 6.38 -20.06
CA PHE A 73 10.08 6.36 -18.70
C PHE A 73 9.16 5.15 -18.48
N LEU A 74 8.26 4.85 -19.42
CA LEU A 74 7.38 3.68 -19.35
C LEU A 74 8.16 2.36 -19.29
N VAL A 75 9.20 2.21 -20.11
CA VAL A 75 10.06 1.01 -20.08
C VAL A 75 10.72 0.86 -18.72
N ILE A 76 11.29 1.93 -18.17
CA ILE A 76 11.94 1.92 -16.86
C ILE A 76 10.94 1.52 -15.77
N VAL A 77 9.75 2.14 -15.74
CA VAL A 77 8.69 1.82 -14.78
C VAL A 77 8.22 0.38 -14.94
N SER A 78 8.07 -0.11 -16.18
CA SER A 78 7.67 -1.50 -16.45
C SER A 78 8.69 -2.50 -15.92
N ILE A 79 9.98 -2.26 -16.14
CA ILE A 79 11.07 -3.11 -15.61
C ILE A 79 11.03 -3.10 -14.06
N PHE A 80 10.88 -1.93 -13.44
CA PHE A 80 10.76 -1.82 -11.98
C PHE A 80 9.54 -2.58 -11.46
N THR A 81 8.38 -2.44 -12.12
CA THR A 81 7.14 -3.11 -11.72
C THR A 81 7.22 -4.63 -11.87
N LEU A 82 7.94 -5.15 -12.88
CA LEU A 82 8.21 -6.58 -13.02
C LEU A 82 9.07 -7.13 -11.88
N GLY A 83 10.00 -6.33 -11.35
CA GLY A 83 10.81 -6.68 -10.19
C GLY A 83 10.08 -6.49 -8.85
N ASN A 84 8.94 -5.81 -8.85
CA ASN A 84 8.17 -5.54 -7.65
C ASN A 84 7.30 -6.76 -7.30
N SER A 85 7.70 -7.50 -6.26
CA SER A 85 6.90 -8.62 -5.77
C SER A 85 5.64 -8.14 -5.04
N ALA A 86 4.63 -8.99 -4.98
CA ALA A 86 3.41 -8.68 -4.20
C ALA A 86 3.74 -8.56 -2.71
N ASP A 87 3.17 -7.56 -2.02
CA ASP A 87 3.31 -7.34 -0.58
C ASP A 87 2.95 -8.58 0.26
N ALA A 88 2.16 -9.50 -0.32
CA ALA A 88 1.85 -10.79 0.27
C ALA A 88 3.10 -11.61 0.63
N PHE A 89 4.19 -11.53 -0.17
CA PHE A 89 5.44 -12.22 0.14
C PHE A 89 6.14 -11.65 1.38
N LEU A 90 6.04 -10.35 1.61
CA LEU A 90 6.57 -9.71 2.82
C LEU A 90 5.78 -10.15 4.05
N VAL A 91 4.45 -10.27 3.93
CA VAL A 91 3.59 -10.82 4.99
C VAL A 91 3.95 -12.28 5.27
N LEU A 92 4.10 -13.12 4.24
CA LEU A 92 4.54 -14.51 4.41
C LEU A 92 5.91 -14.59 5.09
N ARG A 93 6.84 -13.71 4.73
CA ARG A 93 8.16 -13.66 5.39
C ARG A 93 8.03 -13.32 6.87
N ALA A 94 7.16 -12.36 7.23
CA ALA A 94 6.89 -12.03 8.62
C ALA A 94 6.34 -13.25 9.40
N GLN A 95 5.37 -13.96 8.83
CA GLN A 95 4.81 -15.17 9.44
C GLN A 95 5.86 -16.28 9.59
N ASN A 96 6.70 -16.52 8.58
CA ASN A 96 7.81 -17.48 8.64
C ASN A 96 8.82 -17.18 9.75
N LEU A 97 8.94 -15.90 10.14
CA LEU A 97 9.79 -15.46 11.26
C LEU A 97 9.02 -15.36 12.59
N GLY A 98 7.84 -15.98 12.68
CA GLY A 98 7.08 -16.13 13.91
C GLY A 98 6.17 -14.94 14.27
N VAL A 99 5.94 -14.00 13.34
CA VAL A 99 4.97 -12.91 13.58
C VAL A 99 3.55 -13.49 13.50
N THR A 100 2.76 -13.30 14.55
CA THR A 100 1.36 -13.75 14.61
C THR A 100 0.48 -12.99 13.62
N VAL A 101 -0.71 -13.50 13.32
CA VAL A 101 -1.69 -12.82 12.46
C VAL A 101 -2.01 -11.42 13.00
N LEU A 102 -2.23 -11.30 14.31
CA LEU A 102 -2.44 -10.00 14.95
C LEU A 102 -1.22 -9.09 14.78
N GLY A 103 -0.01 -9.63 14.98
CA GLY A 103 1.24 -8.91 14.76
C GLY A 103 1.36 -8.36 13.34
N VAL A 104 1.01 -9.14 12.32
CA VAL A 104 0.97 -8.69 10.91
C VAL A 104 -0.02 -7.53 10.74
N LEU A 105 -1.21 -7.61 11.31
CA LEU A 105 -2.21 -6.53 11.20
C LEU A 105 -1.74 -5.24 11.87
N VAL A 106 -1.12 -5.34 13.05
CA VAL A 106 -0.53 -4.18 13.75
C VAL A 106 0.62 -3.59 12.92
N MET A 107 1.48 -4.44 12.35
CA MET A 107 2.59 -4.02 11.48
C MET A 107 2.09 -3.28 10.23
N LEU A 108 1.02 -3.76 9.59
CA LEU A 108 0.36 -3.08 8.48
C LEU A 108 -0.31 -1.77 8.91
N ALA A 109 -0.85 -1.69 10.14
CA ALA A 109 -1.40 -0.44 10.69
C ALA A 109 -0.30 0.60 10.90
N VAL A 110 0.85 0.20 11.46
CA VAL A 110 2.04 1.06 11.62
C VAL A 110 2.57 1.53 10.26
N PHE A 111 2.69 0.63 9.29
CA PHE A 111 3.04 0.96 7.92
C PHE A 111 2.13 2.05 7.34
N ASN A 112 0.79 1.87 7.43
CA ASN A 112 -0.17 2.85 6.91
C ASN A 112 -0.11 4.19 7.65
N LEU A 113 0.14 4.17 8.97
CA LEU A 113 0.30 5.39 9.76
C LEU A 113 1.54 6.19 9.30
N ILE A 114 2.68 5.51 9.16
CA ILE A 114 3.91 6.14 8.68
C ILE A 114 3.70 6.68 7.26
N TYR A 115 3.10 5.89 6.38
CA TYR A 115 2.76 6.31 5.03
C TYR A 115 1.92 7.60 5.05
N ALA A 116 0.84 7.65 5.81
CA ALA A 116 -0.05 8.81 5.90
C ALA A 116 0.67 10.06 6.45
N LEU A 117 1.51 9.90 7.47
CA LEU A 117 2.26 11.00 8.07
C LEU A 117 3.34 11.57 7.13
N VAL A 118 3.94 10.70 6.31
CA VAL A 118 5.06 11.07 5.42
C VAL A 118 4.57 11.61 4.08
N SER A 119 3.40 11.19 3.57
CA SER A 119 2.88 11.58 2.26
C SER A 119 2.82 13.10 2.05
N THR A 120 2.29 13.85 3.01
CA THR A 120 2.18 15.31 2.89
C THR A 120 3.54 16.03 2.88
N PRO A 121 4.48 15.74 3.79
CA PRO A 121 5.83 16.31 3.72
C PRO A 121 6.59 15.87 2.46
N ALA A 122 6.40 14.62 2.00
CA ALA A 122 7.03 14.11 0.78
C ALA A 122 6.55 14.84 -0.47
N GLY A 123 5.24 15.15 -0.59
CA GLY A 123 4.72 15.98 -1.67
C GLY A 123 5.37 17.35 -1.72
N ARG A 124 5.50 18.04 -0.57
CA ARG A 124 6.23 19.33 -0.49
C ARG A 124 7.70 19.21 -0.85
N LEU A 125 8.35 18.12 -0.48
CA LEU A 125 9.74 17.84 -0.83
C LEU A 125 9.87 17.59 -2.34
N SER A 126 8.93 16.88 -2.95
CA SER A 126 8.86 16.64 -4.40
C SER A 126 8.87 17.94 -5.20
N ASP A 127 8.10 18.94 -4.73
CA ASP A 127 8.02 20.25 -5.37
C ASP A 127 9.36 21.01 -5.31
N ARG A 128 10.19 20.78 -4.27
CA ARG A 128 11.48 21.46 -4.09
C ARG A 128 12.63 20.80 -4.83
N ILE A 129 12.77 19.46 -4.71
CA ILE A 129 13.93 18.74 -5.26
C ILE A 129 13.69 18.13 -6.65
N GLY A 130 12.44 18.16 -7.09
CA GLY A 130 12.00 17.60 -8.36
C GLY A 130 11.60 16.12 -8.27
N ARG A 131 10.50 15.80 -8.92
CA ARG A 131 9.84 14.49 -8.88
C ARG A 131 10.76 13.32 -9.26
N ARG A 132 11.63 13.52 -10.26
CA ARG A 132 12.57 12.49 -10.73
C ARG A 132 13.55 12.05 -9.62
N ARG A 133 14.09 12.99 -8.85
CA ARG A 133 15.05 12.68 -7.78
C ARG A 133 14.37 11.93 -6.64
N LEU A 134 13.13 12.31 -6.32
CA LEU A 134 12.35 11.66 -5.28
C LEU A 134 12.02 10.21 -5.64
N ILE A 135 11.60 9.95 -6.88
CA ILE A 135 11.32 8.59 -7.38
C ILE A 135 12.57 7.73 -7.34
N ILE A 136 13.71 8.22 -7.83
CA ILE A 136 14.97 7.47 -7.80
C ILE A 136 15.39 7.16 -6.36
N GLY A 137 15.32 8.15 -5.46
CA GLY A 137 15.60 7.96 -4.04
C GLY A 137 14.67 6.93 -3.39
N GLY A 138 13.36 7.00 -3.69
CA GLY A 138 12.38 6.04 -3.22
C GLY A 138 12.69 4.61 -3.70
N TRP A 139 13.04 4.42 -4.95
CA TRP A 139 13.39 3.09 -5.50
C TRP A 139 14.69 2.52 -4.92
N LEU A 140 15.67 3.38 -4.60
CA LEU A 140 16.86 2.93 -3.86
C LEU A 140 16.50 2.47 -2.45
N VAL A 141 15.68 3.23 -1.74
CA VAL A 141 15.18 2.84 -0.41
C VAL A 141 14.40 1.53 -0.49
N TYR A 142 13.52 1.36 -1.50
CA TYR A 142 12.82 0.11 -1.76
C TYR A 142 13.77 -1.08 -1.92
N SER A 143 14.81 -0.92 -2.75
CA SER A 143 15.79 -1.99 -3.02
C SER A 143 16.53 -2.41 -1.74
N VAL A 144 16.91 -1.44 -0.89
CA VAL A 144 17.57 -1.71 0.40
C VAL A 144 16.62 -2.44 1.35
N ILE A 145 15.33 -2.05 1.39
CA ILE A 145 14.31 -2.69 2.24
C ILE A 145 14.09 -4.13 1.80
N TYR A 146 13.92 -4.39 0.50
CA TYR A 146 13.74 -5.75 -0.02
C TYR A 146 14.95 -6.64 0.21
N PHE A 147 16.14 -6.10 0.04
CA PHE A 147 17.37 -6.80 0.42
C PHE A 147 17.41 -7.11 1.92
N GLY A 148 16.98 -6.16 2.76
CA GLY A 148 16.81 -6.36 4.19
C GLY A 148 15.84 -7.51 4.52
N PHE A 149 14.69 -7.60 3.85
CA PHE A 149 13.74 -8.70 4.01
C PHE A 149 14.33 -10.06 3.62
N ALA A 150 15.14 -10.11 2.57
CA ALA A 150 15.82 -11.32 2.15
C ALA A 150 16.81 -11.83 3.23
N LEU A 151 17.48 -10.92 3.92
CA LEU A 151 18.47 -11.24 4.96
C LEU A 151 17.87 -11.34 6.38
N ALA A 152 16.64 -10.91 6.60
CA ALA A 152 16.00 -10.91 7.91
C ALA A 152 15.92 -12.33 8.47
N ARG A 153 16.34 -12.51 9.73
CA ARG A 153 16.38 -13.79 10.47
C ARG A 153 15.53 -13.77 11.74
N SER A 154 15.00 -12.63 12.11
CA SER A 154 14.22 -12.44 13.34
C SER A 154 13.02 -11.51 13.13
N SER A 155 11.96 -11.70 13.92
CA SER A 155 10.72 -10.93 13.81
C SER A 155 10.91 -9.42 14.01
N TRP A 156 11.79 -8.99 14.94
CA TRP A 156 12.01 -7.55 15.17
C TRP A 156 12.57 -6.83 13.93
N GLN A 157 13.43 -7.52 13.14
CA GLN A 157 13.97 -6.97 11.89
C GLN A 157 12.85 -6.69 10.89
N VAL A 158 11.87 -7.59 10.81
CA VAL A 158 10.71 -7.42 9.93
C VAL A 158 9.87 -6.21 10.35
N TRP A 159 9.69 -5.97 11.64
CA TRP A 159 9.00 -4.78 12.14
C TRP A 159 9.66 -3.48 11.69
N VAL A 160 10.98 -3.40 11.83
CA VAL A 160 11.76 -2.22 11.39
C VAL A 160 11.66 -2.04 9.88
N LEU A 161 11.76 -3.14 9.10
CA LEU A 161 11.67 -3.10 7.64
C LEU A 161 10.29 -2.67 7.15
N TYR A 162 9.20 -3.10 7.82
CA TYR A 162 7.84 -2.63 7.49
C TYR A 162 7.64 -1.15 7.81
N ALA A 163 8.21 -0.66 8.91
CA ALA A 163 8.21 0.76 9.22
C ALA A 163 8.94 1.58 8.13
N ALA A 164 10.13 1.11 7.72
CA ALA A 164 10.88 1.70 6.61
C ALA A 164 10.13 1.61 5.28
N TYR A 165 9.37 0.54 5.06
CA TYR A 165 8.54 0.36 3.88
C TYR A 165 7.40 1.38 3.81
N GLY A 166 6.79 1.72 4.96
CA GLY A 166 5.83 2.84 5.06
C GLY A 166 6.45 4.19 4.68
N LEU A 167 7.70 4.42 5.09
CA LEU A 167 8.46 5.61 4.70
C LEU A 167 8.68 5.67 3.17
N TYR A 168 9.09 4.54 2.57
CA TYR A 168 9.22 4.44 1.10
C TYR A 168 7.92 4.78 0.38
N TYR A 169 6.79 4.21 0.81
CA TYR A 169 5.49 4.50 0.21
C TYR A 169 5.13 5.98 0.34
N GLY A 170 5.38 6.60 1.49
CA GLY A 170 5.17 8.04 1.68
C GLY A 170 6.02 8.90 0.76
N LEU A 171 7.26 8.50 0.48
CA LEU A 171 8.17 9.22 -0.40
C LEU A 171 7.87 9.01 -1.89
N ALA A 172 7.47 7.81 -2.29
CA ALA A 172 7.33 7.45 -3.70
C ALA A 172 5.91 7.70 -4.26
N TYR A 173 4.89 7.61 -3.41
CA TYR A 173 3.47 7.70 -3.80
C TYR A 173 2.69 8.81 -3.08
N GLY A 174 3.34 9.56 -2.18
CA GLY A 174 2.77 10.69 -1.44
C GLY A 174 2.67 12.01 -2.20
#